data_0502015254a407ffb3e984391812c673
#
_entry.id   0502015254a407ffb3e984391812c673
#
_cell.length_a   1.000
_cell.length_b   1.000
_cell.length_c   1.000
_cell.angle_alpha   90.00
_cell.angle_beta   90.00
_cell.angle_gamma   90.00
#
_symmetry.space_group_name_H-M   'P 1'
#
loop_
_entity.id
_entity.type
_entity.pdbx_description
1 polymer ?
#
loop_
_entity_poly.entity_id
_entity_poly.type
_entity_poly.pdbx_seq_one_letter_code
_entity_poly.pdbx_strand_id
1 'polypeptide(L)'
;MIEKIKPSRSEKIIFIFIIVLAIFSFSSFFLIKNKCLFIKNYDPKNLEFNHPGNIAILNVACGNVIIELYPDISPKAVKRFKKLIKSKAYDNIAFHRVIKNTIVQAGDLEFGKKGYLDYGKIGTGKSGLGTINSEIDTPFDFDKGSVALARTKKYNTEAVSYTHLRAHETS
;
A
#
# COMPACT_ATOMS: atom_id res chain seq x y z
N MET A 1 -11.77 -60.62 -22.96
CA MET A 1 -12.83 -59.59 -23.15
C MET A 1 -13.11 -59.01 -21.76
N ILE A 2 -12.68 -57.78 -21.47
CA ILE A 2 -12.90 -57.15 -20.14
C ILE A 2 -14.27 -56.53 -20.20
N GLU A 3 -15.19 -57.07 -19.43
CA GLU A 3 -16.55 -56.56 -19.29
C GLU A 3 -16.51 -55.18 -18.60
N LYS A 4 -16.98 -54.14 -19.27
CA LYS A 4 -17.04 -52.80 -18.68
C LYS A 4 -18.17 -52.76 -17.63
N ILE A 5 -17.79 -52.82 -16.37
CA ILE A 5 -18.72 -52.69 -15.24
C ILE A 5 -19.32 -51.28 -15.28
N LYS A 6 -20.64 -51.15 -15.50
CA LYS A 6 -21.32 -49.85 -15.45
C LYS A 6 -21.44 -49.36 -14.00
N PRO A 7 -21.05 -48.15 -13.70
CA PRO A 7 -21.12 -47.61 -12.32
C PRO A 7 -22.55 -47.55 -11.82
N SER A 8 -22.74 -47.92 -10.57
CA SER A 8 -24.02 -47.87 -9.87
C SER A 8 -24.54 -46.43 -9.71
N ARG A 9 -25.81 -46.26 -9.38
CA ARG A 9 -26.43 -44.95 -9.19
C ARG A 9 -25.78 -44.17 -8.03
N SER A 10 -25.40 -44.84 -6.96
CA SER A 10 -24.68 -44.28 -5.83
C SER A 10 -23.26 -43.84 -6.17
N GLU A 11 -22.53 -44.64 -6.94
CA GLU A 11 -21.18 -44.26 -7.41
C GLU A 11 -21.20 -43.03 -8.26
N LYS A 12 -22.17 -42.87 -9.14
CA LYS A 12 -22.33 -41.64 -9.95
C LYS A 12 -22.60 -40.42 -9.08
N ILE A 13 -23.43 -40.53 -8.06
CA ILE A 13 -23.75 -39.44 -7.10
C ILE A 13 -22.48 -39.04 -6.34
N ILE A 14 -21.73 -40.01 -5.83
CA ILE A 14 -20.47 -39.76 -5.12
C ILE A 14 -19.45 -39.07 -6.03
N PHE A 15 -19.32 -39.52 -7.28
CA PHE A 15 -18.44 -38.95 -8.24
C PHE A 15 -18.79 -37.48 -8.55
N ILE A 16 -20.07 -37.18 -8.76
CA ILE A 16 -20.56 -35.80 -8.96
C ILE A 16 -20.25 -34.93 -7.73
N PHE A 17 -20.49 -35.48 -6.52
CA PHE A 17 -20.19 -34.76 -5.28
C PHE A 17 -18.70 -34.40 -5.13
N ILE A 18 -17.82 -35.35 -5.46
CA ILE A 18 -16.35 -35.12 -5.45
C ILE A 18 -15.96 -34.01 -6.45
N ILE A 19 -16.55 -34.04 -7.67
CA ILE A 19 -16.29 -32.99 -8.67
C ILE A 19 -16.74 -31.62 -8.16
N VAL A 20 -17.92 -31.52 -7.57
CA VAL A 20 -18.45 -30.27 -7.02
C VAL A 20 -17.55 -29.74 -5.91
N LEU A 21 -17.10 -30.62 -5.00
CA LEU A 21 -16.15 -30.25 -3.94
C LEU A 21 -14.81 -29.77 -4.50
N ALA A 22 -14.30 -30.43 -5.54
CA ALA A 22 -13.06 -30.04 -6.18
C ALA A 22 -13.17 -28.65 -6.84
N ILE A 23 -14.28 -28.39 -7.55
CA ILE A 23 -14.56 -27.10 -8.16
C ILE A 23 -14.67 -26.00 -7.09
N PHE A 24 -15.39 -26.29 -6.01
CA PHE A 24 -15.57 -25.33 -4.91
C PHE A 24 -14.23 -25.02 -4.22
N SER A 25 -13.42 -26.02 -3.95
CA SER A 25 -12.09 -25.88 -3.37
C SER A 25 -11.16 -25.07 -4.26
N PHE A 26 -11.13 -25.36 -5.58
CA PHE A 26 -10.34 -24.63 -6.55
C PHE A 26 -10.77 -23.17 -6.68
N SER A 27 -12.09 -22.94 -6.76
CA SER A 27 -12.67 -21.58 -6.81
C SER A 27 -12.33 -20.77 -5.55
N SER A 28 -12.47 -21.39 -4.37
CA SER A 28 -12.11 -20.75 -3.09
C SER A 28 -10.62 -20.41 -3.04
N PHE A 29 -9.75 -21.33 -3.45
CA PHE A 29 -8.31 -21.09 -3.52
C PHE A 29 -7.97 -19.93 -4.47
N PHE A 30 -8.62 -19.87 -5.65
CA PHE A 30 -8.44 -18.82 -6.63
C PHE A 30 -8.86 -17.44 -6.07
N LEU A 31 -9.99 -17.36 -5.39
CA LEU A 31 -10.47 -16.13 -4.76
C LEU A 31 -9.53 -15.65 -3.64
N ILE A 32 -9.02 -16.57 -2.80
CA ILE A 32 -8.08 -16.25 -1.73
C ILE A 32 -6.75 -15.74 -2.31
N LYS A 33 -6.27 -16.35 -3.39
CA LYS A 33 -5.03 -15.94 -4.04
C LYS A 33 -5.14 -14.58 -4.73
N ASN A 34 -6.28 -14.27 -5.30
CA ASN A 34 -6.53 -13.04 -6.05
C ASN A 34 -7.27 -11.99 -5.20
N LYS A 35 -6.67 -11.58 -4.08
CA LYS A 35 -7.25 -10.60 -3.15
C LYS A 35 -7.65 -9.26 -3.78
N CYS A 36 -7.11 -8.95 -4.93
CA CYS A 36 -7.38 -7.68 -5.63
C CYS A 36 -8.54 -7.76 -6.64
N LEU A 37 -9.17 -8.92 -6.81
CA LEU A 37 -10.18 -9.14 -7.85
C LEU A 37 -11.38 -8.18 -7.77
N PHE A 38 -11.74 -7.76 -6.57
CA PHE A 38 -12.88 -6.86 -6.32
C PHE A 38 -12.47 -5.41 -6.06
N ILE A 39 -11.17 -5.07 -6.20
CA ILE A 39 -10.69 -3.71 -5.96
C ILE A 39 -10.69 -2.97 -7.28
N LYS A 40 -11.44 -1.85 -7.32
CA LYS A 40 -11.44 -0.95 -8.46
C LYS A 40 -10.08 -0.25 -8.54
N ASN A 41 -9.33 -0.56 -9.58
CA ASN A 41 -8.05 0.08 -9.85
C ASN A 41 -8.22 1.13 -10.96
N TYR A 42 -7.57 2.27 -10.78
CA TYR A 42 -7.51 3.34 -11.78
C TYR A 42 -6.13 3.33 -12.43
N ASP A 43 -6.09 3.39 -13.77
CA ASP A 43 -4.84 3.61 -14.49
C ASP A 43 -4.50 5.11 -14.43
N PRO A 44 -3.39 5.50 -13.79
CA PRO A 44 -3.00 6.90 -13.70
C PRO A 44 -2.80 7.59 -15.06
N LYS A 45 -2.54 6.82 -16.11
CA LYS A 45 -2.36 7.34 -17.48
C LYS A 45 -3.64 7.91 -18.08
N ASN A 46 -4.79 7.46 -17.57
CA ASN A 46 -6.11 7.90 -18.02
C ASN A 46 -6.64 9.10 -17.22
N LEU A 47 -5.83 9.64 -16.32
CA LEU A 47 -6.19 10.78 -15.49
C LEU A 47 -5.44 12.04 -15.95
N GLU A 48 -6.17 13.13 -16.07
CA GLU A 48 -5.61 14.44 -16.35
C GLU A 48 -5.27 15.16 -15.04
N PHE A 49 -4.07 15.69 -14.94
CA PHE A 49 -3.60 16.42 -13.76
C PHE A 49 -3.21 17.84 -14.15
N ASN A 50 -3.68 18.83 -13.42
CA ASN A 50 -3.34 20.23 -13.62
C ASN A 50 -1.82 20.47 -13.50
N HIS A 51 -1.16 19.78 -12.58
CA HIS A 51 0.26 19.88 -12.31
C HIS A 51 0.93 18.50 -12.27
N PRO A 52 1.20 17.86 -13.43
CA PRO A 52 1.77 16.49 -13.47
C PRO A 52 3.11 16.37 -12.73
N GLY A 53 3.90 17.45 -12.70
CA GLY A 53 5.16 17.49 -11.95
C GLY A 53 5.02 17.42 -10.43
N ASN A 54 3.80 17.59 -9.91
CA ASN A 54 3.49 17.51 -8.49
C ASN A 54 2.69 16.24 -8.12
N ILE A 55 2.65 15.27 -9.03
CA ILE A 55 1.97 13.99 -8.77
C ILE A 55 3.02 12.91 -8.50
N ALA A 56 2.79 12.15 -7.44
CA ALA A 56 3.50 10.91 -7.17
C ALA A 56 2.53 9.73 -7.24
N ILE A 57 2.96 8.63 -7.86
CA ILE A 57 2.16 7.41 -7.98
C ILE A 57 2.81 6.34 -7.11
N LEU A 58 2.07 5.87 -6.12
CA LEU A 58 2.48 4.80 -5.23
C LEU A 58 1.83 3.50 -5.70
N ASN A 59 2.63 2.60 -6.27
CA ASN A 59 2.17 1.29 -6.68
C ASN A 59 2.09 0.35 -5.47
N VAL A 60 0.94 -0.21 -5.24
CA VAL A 60 0.69 -1.20 -4.18
C VAL A 60 0.14 -2.49 -4.79
N ALA A 61 0.10 -3.57 -3.99
CA ALA A 61 -0.26 -4.91 -4.49
C ALA A 61 -1.60 -4.95 -5.27
N CYS A 62 -2.56 -4.09 -4.92
CA CYS A 62 -3.89 -4.10 -5.52
C CYS A 62 -4.22 -2.85 -6.34
N GLY A 63 -3.24 -2.03 -6.69
CA GLY A 63 -3.49 -0.85 -7.52
C GLY A 63 -2.55 0.30 -7.27
N ASN A 64 -2.99 1.49 -7.65
CA ASN A 64 -2.22 2.72 -7.55
C ASN A 64 -2.87 3.68 -6.57
N VAL A 65 -2.05 4.33 -5.74
CA VAL A 65 -2.44 5.48 -4.94
C VAL A 65 -1.81 6.72 -5.56
N ILE A 66 -2.63 7.72 -5.85
CA ILE A 66 -2.19 8.99 -6.43
C ILE A 66 -2.01 9.97 -5.29
N ILE A 67 -0.84 10.57 -5.21
CA ILE A 67 -0.47 11.55 -4.19
C ILE A 67 -0.19 12.87 -4.90
N GLU A 68 -0.99 13.88 -4.61
CA GLU A 68 -0.73 15.25 -5.03
C GLU A 68 0.20 15.93 -4.01
N LEU A 69 1.20 16.63 -4.52
CA LEU A 69 2.23 17.30 -3.72
C LEU A 69 2.04 18.80 -3.78
N TYR A 70 2.11 19.47 -2.64
CA TYR A 70 1.88 20.89 -2.49
C TYR A 70 3.21 21.63 -2.17
N PRO A 71 4.07 21.93 -3.19
CA PRO A 71 5.36 22.56 -2.94
C PRO A 71 5.25 23.99 -2.38
N ASP A 72 4.14 24.68 -2.64
CA ASP A 72 3.89 26.03 -2.13
C ASP A 72 3.58 26.03 -0.63
N ILE A 73 3.09 24.90 -0.11
CA ILE A 73 2.73 24.72 1.31
C ILE A 73 3.90 24.11 2.08
N SER A 74 4.52 23.06 1.53
CA SER A 74 5.57 22.29 2.19
C SER A 74 6.78 22.08 1.27
N PRO A 75 7.50 23.15 0.91
CA PRO A 75 8.57 23.09 -0.09
C PRO A 75 9.71 22.15 0.28
N LYS A 76 10.13 22.10 1.54
CA LYS A 76 11.23 21.24 2.00
C LYS A 76 10.82 19.78 2.02
N ALA A 77 9.62 19.49 2.52
CA ALA A 77 9.05 18.14 2.55
C ALA A 77 8.86 17.58 1.13
N VAL A 78 8.25 18.34 0.24
CA VAL A 78 8.04 17.96 -1.16
C VAL A 78 9.38 17.76 -1.88
N LYS A 79 10.35 18.66 -1.70
CA LYS A 79 11.69 18.52 -2.28
C LYS A 79 12.38 17.23 -1.82
N ARG A 80 12.32 16.93 -0.52
CA ARG A 80 12.88 15.71 0.05
C ARG A 80 12.19 14.46 -0.51
N PHE A 81 10.87 14.46 -0.53
CA PHE A 81 10.06 13.35 -1.02
C PHE A 81 10.34 13.07 -2.51
N LYS A 82 10.33 14.10 -3.35
CA LYS A 82 10.69 13.99 -4.78
C LYS A 82 12.12 13.46 -4.99
N LYS A 83 13.09 13.89 -4.18
CA LYS A 83 14.47 13.39 -4.24
C LYS A 83 14.52 11.88 -3.98
N LEU A 84 13.83 11.41 -2.96
CA LEU A 84 13.81 10.00 -2.57
C LEU A 84 13.05 9.13 -3.59
N ILE A 85 11.98 9.65 -4.21
CA ILE A 85 11.30 8.98 -5.32
C ILE A 85 12.25 8.83 -6.52
N LYS A 86 12.90 9.92 -6.94
CA LYS A 86 13.83 9.90 -8.09
C LYS A 86 15.00 8.95 -7.90
N SER A 87 15.48 8.79 -6.68
CA SER A 87 16.54 7.82 -6.34
C SER A 87 16.02 6.40 -6.12
N LYS A 88 14.72 6.13 -6.32
CA LYS A 88 14.06 4.84 -6.06
C LYS A 88 14.24 4.34 -4.62
N ALA A 89 14.48 5.26 -3.69
CA ALA A 89 14.71 4.91 -2.30
C ALA A 89 13.48 4.25 -1.66
N TYR A 90 12.28 4.64 -2.09
CA TYR A 90 11.02 4.08 -1.59
C TYR A 90 10.60 2.76 -2.26
N ASP A 91 11.32 2.28 -3.28
CA ASP A 91 10.97 1.03 -3.94
C ASP A 91 11.11 -0.16 -2.99
N ASN A 92 10.11 -1.03 -2.98
CA ASN A 92 10.06 -2.23 -2.15
C ASN A 92 10.16 -1.97 -0.62
N ILE A 93 9.63 -0.85 -0.18
CA ILE A 93 9.53 -0.50 1.24
C ILE A 93 8.23 -1.06 1.84
N ALA A 94 8.34 -1.58 3.05
CA ALA A 94 7.19 -2.09 3.79
C ALA A 94 6.35 -0.96 4.40
N PHE A 95 5.03 -1.18 4.43
CA PHE A 95 4.14 -0.47 5.33
C PHE A 95 4.29 -1.06 6.73
N HIS A 96 5.03 -0.38 7.58
CA HIS A 96 5.41 -0.93 8.89
C HIS A 96 4.41 -0.62 10.01
N ARG A 97 3.51 0.34 9.79
CA ARG A 97 2.44 0.66 10.75
C ARG A 97 1.15 0.90 10.00
N VAL A 98 0.16 0.06 10.30
CA VAL A 98 -1.18 0.16 9.71
C VAL A 98 -2.19 0.07 10.84
N ILE A 99 -2.91 1.16 11.10
CA ILE A 99 -4.01 1.21 12.06
C ILE A 99 -5.28 1.48 11.27
N LYS A 100 -6.22 0.53 11.33
CA LYS A 100 -7.48 0.62 10.59
C LYS A 100 -8.17 1.95 10.86
N ASN A 101 -8.64 2.60 9.80
CA ASN A 101 -9.37 3.87 9.82
C ASN A 101 -8.61 5.05 10.46
N THR A 102 -7.31 4.94 10.67
CA THR A 102 -6.52 5.99 11.31
C THR A 102 -5.30 6.36 10.49
N ILE A 103 -4.35 5.44 10.34
CA ILE A 103 -3.03 5.77 9.81
C ILE A 103 -2.41 4.59 9.07
N VAL A 104 -1.72 4.91 7.99
CA VAL A 104 -0.81 4.00 7.29
C VAL A 104 0.55 4.69 7.21
N GLN A 105 1.61 4.02 7.65
CA GLN A 105 2.97 4.57 7.69
C GLN A 105 3.95 3.66 6.97
N ALA A 106 4.79 4.27 6.13
CA ALA A 106 5.84 3.60 5.36
C ALA A 106 7.05 4.51 5.22
N GLY A 107 8.11 4.06 4.54
CA GLY A 107 9.27 4.90 4.21
C GLY A 107 10.44 4.74 5.14
N ASP A 108 10.53 3.67 5.92
CA ASP A 108 11.75 3.33 6.64
C ASP A 108 12.78 2.76 5.66
N LEU A 109 13.76 3.59 5.29
CA LEU A 109 14.74 3.26 4.25
C LEU A 109 15.87 2.34 4.76
N GLU A 110 16.03 2.24 6.06
CA GLU A 110 17.11 1.47 6.70
C GLU A 110 16.65 0.06 7.05
N PHE A 111 15.49 -0.07 7.71
CA PHE A 111 15.04 -1.35 8.25
C PHE A 111 13.77 -1.89 7.57
N GLY A 112 13.16 -1.13 6.65
CA GLY A 112 11.90 -1.46 6.03
C GLY A 112 11.98 -2.03 4.60
N LYS A 113 13.17 -2.29 4.06
CA LYS A 113 13.33 -2.79 2.68
C LYS A 113 13.09 -4.29 2.59
N LYS A 114 12.42 -4.71 1.51
CA LYS A 114 12.28 -6.12 1.17
C LYS A 114 13.66 -6.78 1.06
N GLY A 115 13.85 -7.87 1.77
CA GLY A 115 15.15 -8.58 1.85
C GLY A 115 16.02 -8.18 3.05
N TYR A 116 15.74 -7.04 3.69
CA TYR A 116 16.46 -6.53 4.86
C TYR A 116 15.48 -6.05 5.94
N LEU A 117 14.35 -6.72 6.08
CA LEU A 117 13.32 -6.34 7.04
C LEU A 117 13.78 -6.70 8.45
N ASP A 118 14.04 -5.69 9.30
CA ASP A 118 14.30 -5.87 10.72
C ASP A 118 13.05 -5.49 11.52
N TYR A 119 12.29 -6.50 11.94
CA TYR A 119 11.03 -6.32 12.67
C TYR A 119 11.20 -5.65 14.04
N GLY A 120 12.40 -5.70 14.63
CA GLY A 120 12.69 -5.05 15.91
C GLY A 120 13.01 -3.57 15.80
N LYS A 121 13.42 -3.12 14.62
CA LYS A 121 13.86 -1.73 14.38
C LYS A 121 13.02 -0.99 13.36
N ILE A 122 12.21 -1.68 12.58
CA ILE A 122 11.38 -1.05 11.53
C ILE A 122 10.52 0.07 12.11
N GLY A 123 10.50 1.20 11.41
CA GLY A 123 9.87 2.43 11.88
C GLY A 123 10.81 3.40 12.60
N THR A 124 12.07 3.00 12.89
CA THR A 124 13.08 3.85 13.53
C THR A 124 14.20 4.27 12.60
N GLY A 125 14.24 3.74 11.37
CA GLY A 125 15.28 3.97 10.40
C GLY A 125 15.33 5.42 9.89
N LYS A 126 16.49 5.76 9.36
CA LYS A 126 16.81 7.10 8.84
C LYS A 126 17.19 7.04 7.37
N SER A 127 17.17 8.18 6.69
CA SER A 127 17.56 8.27 5.28
C SER A 127 19.04 8.52 5.06
N GLY A 128 19.79 8.82 6.10
CA GLY A 128 21.12 9.37 5.97
C GLY A 128 21.18 10.84 5.48
N LEU A 129 20.03 11.43 5.12
CA LEU A 129 19.95 12.82 4.60
C LEU A 129 19.67 13.87 5.69
N GLY A 130 19.69 13.45 6.97
CA GLY A 130 19.33 14.30 8.10
C GLY A 130 17.82 14.63 8.15
N THR A 131 17.43 15.40 9.15
CA THR A 131 16.06 15.90 9.33
C THR A 131 15.84 17.18 8.56
N ILE A 132 14.58 17.56 8.38
CA ILE A 132 14.17 18.86 7.87
C ILE A 132 13.37 19.62 8.94
N ASN A 133 13.34 20.93 8.83
CA ASN A 133 12.52 21.74 9.72
C ASN A 133 11.05 21.50 9.43
N SER A 134 10.25 21.44 10.48
CA SER A 134 8.80 21.28 10.40
C SER A 134 8.18 22.42 9.59
N GLU A 135 7.26 22.10 8.70
CA GLU A 135 6.48 23.03 7.91
C GLU A 135 5.00 22.92 8.35
N ILE A 136 4.74 23.27 9.61
CA ILE A 136 3.44 23.06 10.27
C ILE A 136 2.57 24.33 10.36
N ASP A 137 3.14 25.50 10.10
CA ASP A 137 2.42 26.78 10.08
C ASP A 137 1.68 26.96 8.74
N THR A 138 0.85 25.97 8.41
CA THR A 138 0.12 25.95 7.14
C THR A 138 -1.37 26.04 7.44
N PRO A 139 -2.17 26.71 6.58
CA PRO A 139 -3.62 26.80 6.75
C PRO A 139 -4.36 25.49 6.44
N PHE A 140 -3.65 24.39 6.27
CA PHE A 140 -4.22 23.11 5.92
C PHE A 140 -4.45 22.23 7.13
N ASP A 141 -5.70 21.80 7.33
CA ASP A 141 -6.05 20.72 8.23
C ASP A 141 -5.69 19.37 7.61
N PHE A 142 -5.31 18.42 8.46
CA PHE A 142 -5.04 17.06 8.05
C PHE A 142 -6.35 16.27 7.91
N ASP A 143 -6.94 16.36 6.73
CA ASP A 143 -8.14 15.63 6.38
C ASP A 143 -7.85 14.19 5.95
N LYS A 144 -8.93 13.45 5.71
CA LYS A 144 -8.87 12.11 5.11
C LYS A 144 -8.13 12.17 3.78
N GLY A 145 -7.10 11.34 3.69
CA GLY A 145 -6.25 11.26 2.50
C GLY A 145 -5.00 12.14 2.56
N SER A 146 -4.82 12.94 3.61
CA SER A 146 -3.60 13.74 3.78
C SER A 146 -2.38 12.86 3.95
N VAL A 147 -1.27 13.25 3.30
CA VAL A 147 0.04 12.59 3.41
C VAL A 147 1.03 13.58 4.00
N ALA A 148 1.68 13.20 5.09
CA ALA A 148 2.67 14.03 5.76
C ALA A 148 3.96 13.27 6.03
N LEU A 149 5.09 13.96 6.15
CA LEU A 149 6.31 13.35 6.65
C LEU A 149 6.15 13.03 8.15
N ALA A 150 6.54 11.83 8.51
CA ALA A 150 6.53 11.42 9.92
C ALA A 150 7.63 12.13 10.69
N ARG A 151 7.32 12.51 11.94
CA ARG A 151 8.25 13.13 12.87
C ARG A 151 8.16 12.45 14.24
N THR A 152 9.15 12.66 15.07
CA THR A 152 9.10 12.31 16.49
C THR A 152 8.24 13.34 17.25
N LYS A 153 8.13 13.19 18.57
CA LYS A 153 7.49 14.20 19.42
C LYS A 153 8.19 15.58 19.39
N LYS A 154 9.48 15.62 19.00
CA LYS A 154 10.23 16.87 18.89
C LYS A 154 9.97 17.51 17.53
N TYR A 155 9.88 18.84 17.50
CA TYR A 155 9.82 19.64 16.28
C TYR A 155 11.13 19.49 15.47
N ASN A 156 11.05 19.74 14.18
CA ASN A 156 12.21 19.69 13.25
C ASN A 156 12.90 18.31 13.22
N THR A 157 12.13 17.24 13.34
CA THR A 157 12.64 15.86 13.27
C THR A 157 12.01 15.07 12.12
N GLU A 158 11.39 15.76 11.17
CA GLU A 158 10.85 15.16 9.96
C GLU A 158 11.99 14.52 9.16
N ALA A 159 11.85 13.25 8.86
CA ALA A 159 12.91 12.49 8.21
C ALA A 159 12.45 11.92 6.85
N VAL A 160 12.14 10.65 6.82
CA VAL A 160 11.89 9.92 5.57
C VAL A 160 10.59 9.14 5.56
N SER A 161 10.13 8.70 6.72
CA SER A 161 8.85 8.01 6.81
C SER A 161 7.74 8.98 6.47
N TYR A 162 6.78 8.53 5.67
CA TYR A 162 5.56 9.28 5.41
C TYR A 162 4.36 8.56 6.02
N THR A 163 3.38 9.36 6.38
CA THR A 163 2.16 8.92 7.04
C THR A 163 0.98 9.30 6.17
N HIS A 164 0.11 8.35 5.91
CA HIS A 164 -1.17 8.58 5.25
C HIS A 164 -2.26 8.55 6.30
N LEU A 165 -2.95 9.67 6.48
CA LEU A 165 -4.06 9.80 7.39
C LEU A 165 -5.35 9.37 6.69
N ARG A 166 -6.03 8.38 7.26
CA ARG A 166 -7.35 7.98 6.83
C ARG A 166 -8.37 8.47 7.85
N ALA A 167 -9.11 9.52 7.53
CA ALA A 167 -10.20 9.99 8.36
C ALA A 167 -11.33 8.95 8.43
N HIS A 168 -12.09 8.98 9.52
CA HIS A 168 -13.30 8.17 9.68
C HIS A 168 -14.25 8.37 8.50
N GLU A 169 -14.75 7.28 7.94
CA GLU A 169 -15.98 7.32 7.17
C GLU A 169 -17.09 7.64 8.17
N THR A 170 -17.61 8.85 8.13
CA THR A 170 -18.90 9.14 8.70
C THR A 170 -19.91 8.42 7.82
N SER A 171 -20.50 7.36 8.38
CA SER A 171 -21.67 6.65 7.84
C SER A 171 -22.84 7.60 7.59
#